data_cad8be905d13e4e5c5e0422f42c27df1
#
_entry.id   cad8be905d13e4e5c5e0422f42c27df1
#
_cell.length_a   1.000
_cell.length_b   1.000
_cell.length_c   1.000
_cell.angle_alpha   90.00
_cell.angle_beta   90.00
_cell.angle_gamma   90.00
#
_symmetry.space_group_name_H-M   'P 1'
#
loop_
_entity.id
_entity.type
_entity.pdbx_description
1 polymer ?
#
loop_
_entity_poly.entity_id
_entity_poly.type
_entity_poly.pdbx_seq_one_letter_code
_entity_poly.pdbx_strand_id
1 'polypeptide(L)'
;MIDEFRGEYSFLSNFYRFDKPFKYGRETYPSNEHFYIAMKTLDMYERDIIARHPPKGLKARGRSITLREDWEDIKLKVMEYGLKYKFSRCNPNLRGKLLSTDELLIQEGNYWGDTYWGVCLKTGKGDNHLGKLLMRIREEVRNEVM
;
A
#
# COMPACT_ATOMS: atom_id res chain seq x y z
N MET A 1 -14.87 13.70 -1.74
CA MET A 1 -13.85 12.95 -0.98
C MET A 1 -13.96 11.46 -1.28
N ILE A 2 -12.82 10.80 -1.39
CA ILE A 2 -12.78 9.34 -1.51
C ILE A 2 -12.77 8.77 -0.09
N ASP A 3 -13.88 8.15 0.31
CA ASP A 3 -14.07 7.66 1.67
C ASP A 3 -13.54 6.25 1.91
N GLU A 4 -13.53 5.42 0.87
CA GLU A 4 -13.14 4.02 0.94
C GLU A 4 -12.49 3.61 -0.39
N PHE A 5 -11.66 2.57 -0.31
CA PHE A 5 -10.98 2.03 -1.49
C PHE A 5 -11.81 0.89 -2.09
N ARG A 6 -12.93 1.24 -2.70
CA ARG A 6 -13.88 0.31 -3.32
C ARG A 6 -14.30 0.78 -4.71
N GLY A 7 -14.86 -0.12 -5.50
CA GLY A 7 -15.37 0.21 -6.83
C GLY A 7 -14.29 0.81 -7.70
N GLU A 8 -14.55 1.99 -8.25
CA GLU A 8 -13.60 2.68 -9.11
C GLU A 8 -12.33 3.12 -8.37
N TYR A 9 -12.37 3.17 -7.03
CA TYR A 9 -11.22 3.55 -6.21
C TYR A 9 -10.51 2.34 -5.60
N SER A 10 -10.86 1.12 -5.99
CA SER A 10 -10.20 -0.09 -5.49
C SER A 10 -8.71 -0.12 -5.82
N PHE A 11 -8.28 0.59 -6.87
CA PHE A 11 -6.87 0.66 -7.23
C PHE A 11 -6.00 1.33 -6.15
N LEU A 12 -6.60 2.07 -5.22
CA LEU A 12 -5.88 2.68 -4.11
C LEU A 12 -5.57 1.69 -2.98
N SER A 13 -6.27 0.56 -2.96
CA SER A 13 -6.01 -0.50 -1.96
C SER A 13 -4.64 -1.12 -2.16
N ASN A 14 -3.94 -1.41 -1.05
CA ASN A 14 -2.65 -2.12 -1.11
C ASN A 14 -2.77 -3.51 -1.71
N PHE A 15 -3.95 -4.12 -1.70
CA PHE A 15 -4.19 -5.43 -2.31
C PHE A 15 -4.32 -5.38 -3.83
N TYR A 16 -4.56 -4.22 -4.40
CA TYR A 16 -4.72 -4.10 -5.85
C TYR A 16 -3.40 -4.39 -6.56
N ARG A 17 -3.45 -5.24 -7.56
CA ARG A 17 -2.25 -5.69 -8.27
C ARG A 17 -1.55 -4.55 -8.98
N PHE A 18 -0.22 -4.57 -8.96
CA PHE A 18 0.58 -3.70 -9.80
C PHE A 18 0.33 -4.02 -11.28
N ASP A 19 0.49 -3.04 -12.18
CA ASP A 19 0.51 -3.30 -13.62
C ASP A 19 1.70 -4.23 -13.92
N LYS A 20 2.85 -3.89 -13.35
CA LYS A 20 4.06 -4.70 -13.43
C LYS A 20 4.46 -5.13 -12.02
N PRO A 21 4.52 -6.45 -11.75
CA PRO A 21 4.93 -6.92 -10.43
C PRO A 21 6.25 -6.31 -9.98
N PHE A 22 6.35 -6.04 -8.68
CA PHE A 22 7.48 -5.33 -8.10
C PHE A 22 8.60 -6.30 -7.76
N LYS A 23 9.70 -6.25 -8.51
CA LYS A 23 10.89 -7.03 -8.19
C LYS A 23 11.72 -6.28 -7.17
N TYR A 24 11.90 -6.87 -6.00
CA TYR A 24 12.71 -6.32 -4.92
C TYR A 24 13.57 -7.43 -4.32
N GLY A 25 14.89 -7.28 -4.41
CA GLY A 25 15.80 -8.34 -4.00
C GLY A 25 15.61 -9.57 -4.87
N ARG A 26 15.36 -10.71 -4.22
CA ARG A 26 15.18 -12.00 -4.90
C ARG A 26 13.74 -12.27 -5.29
N GLU A 27 12.80 -11.50 -4.74
CA GLU A 27 11.39 -11.79 -4.85
C GLU A 27 10.69 -10.83 -5.81
N THR A 28 9.55 -11.26 -6.32
CA THR A 28 8.67 -10.44 -7.14
C THR A 28 7.31 -10.41 -6.45
N TYR A 29 6.84 -9.21 -6.11
CA TYR A 29 5.63 -9.01 -5.34
C TYR A 29 4.48 -8.54 -6.24
N PRO A 30 3.30 -9.19 -6.17
CA PRO A 30 2.19 -8.82 -7.05
C PRO A 30 1.41 -7.58 -6.60
N SER A 31 1.53 -7.18 -5.34
CA SER A 31 0.82 -6.03 -4.80
C SER A 31 1.64 -5.36 -3.70
N ASN A 32 1.26 -4.14 -3.34
CA ASN A 32 1.93 -3.43 -2.27
C ASN A 32 1.70 -4.11 -0.90
N GLU A 33 0.56 -4.77 -0.72
CA GLU A 33 0.32 -5.52 0.51
C GLU A 33 1.33 -6.66 0.67
N HIS A 34 1.63 -7.39 -0.40
CA HIS A 34 2.65 -8.43 -0.37
C HIS A 34 4.02 -7.86 -0.02
N PHE A 35 4.41 -6.78 -0.68
CA PHE A 35 5.70 -6.13 -0.42
C PHE A 35 5.79 -5.65 1.03
N TYR A 36 4.77 -4.93 1.49
CA TYR A 36 4.73 -4.36 2.83
C TYR A 36 4.85 -5.44 3.91
N ILE A 37 4.08 -6.53 3.77
CA ILE A 37 4.13 -7.63 4.73
C ILE A 37 5.50 -8.31 4.69
N ALA A 38 6.06 -8.55 3.49
CA ALA A 38 7.37 -9.20 3.37
C ALA A 38 8.48 -8.39 4.04
N MET A 39 8.38 -7.06 3.99
CA MET A 39 9.39 -6.20 4.60
C MET A 39 9.35 -6.21 6.14
N LYS A 40 8.31 -6.79 6.74
CA LYS A 40 8.24 -6.96 8.20
C LYS A 40 9.28 -7.95 8.72
N THR A 41 9.81 -8.81 7.86
CA THR A 41 10.78 -9.82 8.24
C THR A 41 12.09 -9.64 7.48
N LEU A 42 13.19 -10.04 8.10
CA LEU A 42 14.51 -10.12 7.45
C LEU A 42 14.79 -11.52 6.91
N ASP A 43 13.93 -12.49 7.21
CA ASP A 43 14.10 -13.89 6.78
C ASP A 43 13.68 -14.03 5.31
N MET A 44 14.64 -14.42 4.47
CA MET A 44 14.41 -14.52 3.03
C MET A 44 13.44 -15.65 2.66
N TYR A 45 13.39 -16.70 3.46
CA TYR A 45 12.44 -17.80 3.24
C TYR A 45 11.01 -17.33 3.51
N GLU A 46 10.82 -16.57 4.59
CA GLU A 46 9.51 -15.99 4.89
C GLU A 46 9.07 -15.00 3.80
N ARG A 47 10.00 -14.19 3.27
CA ARG A 47 9.69 -13.28 2.17
C ARG A 47 9.24 -14.03 0.92
N ASP A 48 9.87 -15.17 0.62
CA ASP A 48 9.47 -16.00 -0.51
C ASP A 48 8.04 -16.53 -0.34
N ILE A 49 7.71 -17.01 0.85
CA ILE A 49 6.36 -17.50 1.16
C ILE A 49 5.33 -16.38 0.96
N ILE A 50 5.61 -15.18 1.46
CA ILE A 50 4.70 -14.05 1.32
C ILE A 50 4.53 -13.65 -0.16
N ALA A 51 5.62 -13.59 -0.91
CA ALA A 51 5.57 -13.21 -2.33
C ALA A 51 4.68 -14.14 -3.14
N ARG A 52 4.64 -15.41 -2.80
CA ARG A 52 3.85 -16.44 -3.50
C ARG A 52 2.46 -16.64 -2.94
N HIS A 53 2.14 -16.02 -1.81
CA HIS A 53 0.87 -16.23 -1.14
C HIS A 53 -0.28 -15.55 -1.90
N PRO A 54 -1.44 -16.21 -2.03
CA PRO A 54 -2.60 -15.55 -2.62
C PRO A 54 -3.08 -14.40 -1.71
N PRO A 55 -3.81 -13.41 -2.26
CA PRO A 55 -4.31 -12.29 -1.46
C PRO A 55 -5.19 -12.76 -0.29
N LYS A 56 -6.00 -13.78 -0.51
CA LYS A 56 -6.85 -14.36 0.55
C LYS A 56 -5.96 -14.96 1.62
N GLY A 57 -6.16 -14.54 2.86
CA GLY A 57 -5.39 -15.04 4.00
C GLY A 57 -4.01 -14.41 4.16
N LEU A 58 -3.64 -13.48 3.29
CA LEU A 58 -2.32 -12.86 3.32
C LEU A 58 -2.06 -12.11 4.63
N LYS A 59 -3.02 -11.36 5.13
CA LYS A 59 -2.86 -10.64 6.41
C LYS A 59 -2.66 -11.60 7.58
N ALA A 60 -3.41 -12.69 7.59
CA ALA A 60 -3.25 -13.71 8.64
C ALA A 60 -1.86 -14.33 8.58
N ARG A 61 -1.38 -14.63 7.37
CA ARG A 61 -0.04 -15.19 7.20
C ARG A 61 1.02 -14.18 7.67
N GLY A 62 0.81 -12.90 7.39
CA GLY A 62 1.72 -11.83 7.82
C GLY A 62 1.84 -11.69 9.33
N ARG A 63 0.84 -12.13 10.09
CA ARG A 63 0.90 -12.08 11.55
C ARG A 63 1.77 -13.20 12.14
N SER A 64 2.12 -14.20 11.36
CA SER A 64 2.90 -15.35 11.83
C SER A 64 4.39 -15.29 11.46
N ILE A 65 4.83 -14.26 10.75
CA ILE A 65 6.23 -14.11 10.37
C ILE A 65 7.05 -13.51 11.51
N THR A 66 8.37 -13.64 11.41
CA THR A 66 9.31 -13.11 12.41
C THR A 66 9.48 -11.61 12.21
N LEU A 67 8.88 -10.82 13.10
CA LEU A 67 8.91 -9.36 12.98
C LEU A 67 10.32 -8.82 13.28
N ARG A 68 10.84 -8.02 12.35
CA ARG A 68 12.12 -7.35 12.56
C ARG A 68 12.03 -6.31 13.69
N GLU A 69 13.13 -6.11 14.41
CA GLU A 69 13.13 -5.25 15.60
C GLU A 69 12.85 -3.78 15.30
N ASP A 70 13.26 -3.30 14.14
CA ASP A 70 13.14 -1.90 13.74
C ASP A 70 11.84 -1.58 12.99
N TRP A 71 10.88 -2.52 12.98
CA TRP A 71 9.68 -2.37 12.17
C TRP A 71 8.90 -1.08 12.44
N GLU A 72 8.69 -0.75 13.73
CA GLU A 72 7.91 0.44 14.06
C GLU A 72 8.60 1.72 13.60
N ASP A 73 9.93 1.71 13.49
CA ASP A 73 10.69 2.87 13.04
C ASP A 73 10.65 3.04 11.53
N ILE A 74 10.47 1.96 10.76
CA ILE A 74 10.60 1.98 9.31
C ILE A 74 9.31 1.76 8.53
N LYS A 75 8.23 1.32 9.20
CA LYS A 75 7.00 0.90 8.49
C LYS A 75 6.41 1.98 7.59
N LEU A 76 6.48 3.24 8.01
CA LEU A 76 5.95 4.35 7.22
C LEU A 76 6.78 4.55 5.94
N LYS A 77 8.10 4.45 6.06
CA LYS A 77 9.02 4.55 4.91
C LYS A 77 8.85 3.37 3.95
N VAL A 78 8.60 2.18 4.48
CA VAL A 78 8.35 0.99 3.67
C VAL A 78 7.07 1.16 2.86
N MET A 79 6.00 1.63 3.51
CA MET A 79 4.74 1.90 2.82
C MET A 79 4.94 2.93 1.71
N GLU A 80 5.62 4.02 2.01
CA GLU A 80 5.91 5.06 1.03
C GLU A 80 6.71 4.52 -0.16
N TYR A 81 7.71 3.72 0.10
CA TYR A 81 8.56 3.13 -0.93
C TYR A 81 7.74 2.28 -1.91
N GLY A 82 6.89 1.41 -1.37
CA GLY A 82 6.02 0.57 -2.19
C GLY A 82 5.00 1.36 -3.00
N LEU A 83 4.42 2.40 -2.39
CA LEU A 83 3.46 3.26 -3.08
C LEU A 83 4.13 4.08 -4.20
N LYS A 84 5.35 4.53 -4.00
CA LYS A 84 6.10 5.23 -5.05
C LYS A 84 6.35 4.31 -6.24
N TYR A 85 6.65 3.05 -6.01
CA TYR A 85 6.74 2.08 -7.10
C TYR A 85 5.37 1.89 -7.77
N LYS A 86 4.33 1.70 -6.97
CA LYS A 86 2.97 1.43 -7.47
C LYS A 86 2.51 2.50 -8.45
N PHE A 87 2.83 3.75 -8.18
CA PHE A 87 2.39 4.86 -9.02
C PHE A 87 3.53 5.47 -9.86
N SER A 88 4.60 4.70 -10.06
CA SER A 88 5.71 5.09 -10.91
C SER A 88 5.37 4.83 -12.39
N ARG A 89 6.31 5.18 -13.24
CA ARG A 89 6.20 4.96 -14.69
C ARG A 89 6.20 3.48 -15.07
N CYS A 90 6.59 2.59 -14.15
CA CYS A 90 6.49 1.14 -14.35
C CYS A 90 5.03 0.68 -14.37
N ASN A 91 4.12 1.45 -13.77
CA ASN A 91 2.70 1.12 -13.65
C ASN A 91 1.86 2.26 -14.24
N PRO A 92 1.88 2.45 -15.58
CA PRO A 92 1.26 3.62 -16.20
C PRO A 92 -0.25 3.70 -16.00
N ASN A 93 -0.96 2.58 -15.92
CA ASN A 93 -2.40 2.60 -15.68
C ASN A 93 -2.72 3.09 -14.28
N LEU A 94 -2.01 2.56 -13.27
CA LEU A 94 -2.19 2.98 -11.88
C LEU A 94 -1.83 4.45 -11.70
N ARG A 95 -0.72 4.86 -12.32
CA ARG A 95 -0.27 6.25 -12.28
C ARG A 95 -1.33 7.20 -12.85
N GLY A 96 -1.91 6.86 -14.00
CA GLY A 96 -2.96 7.65 -14.62
C GLY A 96 -4.22 7.71 -13.77
N LYS A 97 -4.59 6.59 -13.15
CA LYS A 97 -5.76 6.55 -12.25
C LYS A 97 -5.56 7.45 -11.04
N LEU A 98 -4.36 7.47 -10.45
CA LEU A 98 -4.08 8.35 -9.33
C LEU A 98 -4.22 9.82 -9.74
N LEU A 99 -3.66 10.19 -10.88
CA LEU A 99 -3.77 11.56 -11.40
C LEU A 99 -5.24 11.92 -11.66
N SER A 100 -6.07 10.98 -12.09
CA SER A 100 -7.48 11.24 -12.40
C SER A 100 -8.32 11.53 -11.15
N THR A 101 -7.79 11.29 -9.96
CA THR A 101 -8.49 11.67 -8.72
C THR A 101 -8.41 13.18 -8.45
N ASP A 102 -7.66 13.93 -9.25
CA ASP A 102 -7.50 15.39 -9.19
C ASP A 102 -7.14 15.89 -7.79
N GLU A 103 -8.01 16.68 -7.17
CA GLU A 103 -7.78 17.28 -5.85
C GLU A 103 -8.62 16.61 -4.76
N LEU A 104 -9.27 15.49 -5.05
CA LEU A 104 -10.11 14.82 -4.07
C LEU A 104 -9.30 14.41 -2.84
N LEU A 105 -9.87 14.62 -1.67
CA LEU A 105 -9.27 14.10 -0.44
C LEU A 105 -9.38 12.58 -0.46
N ILE A 106 -8.32 11.92 -0.02
CA ILE A 106 -8.23 10.45 -0.03
C ILE A 106 -8.18 9.95 1.40
N GLN A 107 -9.12 9.08 1.77
CA GLN A 107 -9.20 8.48 3.07
C GLN A 107 -9.27 6.96 2.94
N GLU A 108 -8.42 6.25 3.68
CA GLU A 108 -8.52 4.79 3.80
C GLU A 108 -9.58 4.49 4.86
N GLY A 109 -10.84 4.49 4.44
CA GLY A 109 -11.95 4.18 5.34
C GLY A 109 -12.10 2.69 5.54
N ASN A 110 -12.28 2.28 6.80
CA ASN A 110 -12.42 0.87 7.15
C ASN A 110 -13.40 0.71 8.31
N TYR A 111 -13.86 -0.54 8.53
CA TYR A 111 -14.78 -0.87 9.61
C TYR A 111 -14.14 -1.75 10.68
N TRP A 112 -12.85 -2.09 10.54
CA TRP A 112 -12.14 -3.01 11.42
C TRP A 112 -11.21 -2.34 12.41
N GLY A 113 -11.28 -1.00 12.53
CA GLY A 113 -10.58 -0.28 13.58
C GLY A 113 -9.13 0.08 13.27
N ASP A 114 -8.73 0.07 12.00
CA ASP A 114 -7.40 0.54 11.63
C ASP A 114 -7.38 2.06 11.68
N THR A 115 -6.84 2.61 12.75
CA THR A 115 -6.74 4.05 12.97
C THR A 115 -5.35 4.60 12.69
N TYR A 116 -4.41 3.75 12.29
CA TYR A 116 -3.08 4.21 11.91
C TYR A 116 -3.02 4.51 10.41
N TRP A 117 -3.26 3.50 9.58
CA TRP A 117 -3.25 3.68 8.12
C TRP A 117 -4.49 4.40 7.60
N GLY A 118 -5.60 4.22 8.27
CA GLY A 118 -6.87 4.76 7.82
C GLY A 118 -7.68 5.43 8.90
N VAL A 119 -8.99 5.49 8.63
CA VAL A 119 -10.00 6.04 9.52
C VAL A 119 -11.07 4.97 9.73
N CYS A 120 -11.37 4.69 11.00
CA CYS A 120 -12.46 3.77 11.32
C CYS A 120 -13.80 4.48 11.05
N LEU A 121 -14.58 3.97 10.13
CA LEU A 121 -15.84 4.60 9.73
C LEU A 121 -16.92 4.51 10.80
N LYS A 122 -16.77 3.59 11.76
CA LYS A 122 -17.70 3.49 12.90
C LYS A 122 -17.52 4.62 13.88
N THR A 123 -16.31 5.14 14.04
CA THR A 123 -15.99 6.17 15.03
C THR A 123 -15.62 7.52 14.41
N GLY A 124 -15.26 7.53 13.14
CA GLY A 124 -14.76 8.71 12.45
C GLY A 124 -13.34 9.10 12.84
N LYS A 125 -12.61 8.21 13.55
CA LYS A 125 -11.28 8.49 14.08
C LYS A 125 -10.20 7.71 13.35
N GLY A 126 -9.02 8.30 13.20
CA GLY A 126 -7.85 7.69 12.62
C GLY A 126 -6.91 8.71 12.01
N ASP A 127 -5.63 8.33 11.93
CA ASP A 127 -4.56 9.21 11.42
C ASP A 127 -4.51 9.26 9.89
N ASN A 128 -5.07 8.28 9.22
CA ASN A 128 -5.12 8.22 7.76
C ASN A 128 -3.73 8.37 7.09
N HIS A 129 -2.72 7.73 7.64
CA HIS A 129 -1.36 7.82 7.07
C HIS A 129 -1.32 7.37 5.62
N LEU A 130 -2.07 6.32 5.26
CA LEU A 130 -2.11 5.82 3.89
C LEU A 130 -2.71 6.87 2.93
N GLY A 131 -3.84 7.46 3.32
CA GLY A 131 -4.46 8.51 2.50
C GLY A 131 -3.55 9.72 2.32
N LYS A 132 -2.88 10.13 3.41
CA LYS A 132 -1.94 11.26 3.36
C LYS A 132 -0.75 10.97 2.44
N LEU A 133 -0.20 9.75 2.49
CA LEU A 133 0.87 9.34 1.59
C LEU A 133 0.42 9.35 0.12
N LEU A 134 -0.78 8.83 -0.14
CA LEU A 134 -1.33 8.80 -1.49
C LEU A 134 -1.51 10.21 -2.06
N MET A 135 -2.02 11.14 -1.26
CA MET A 135 -2.18 12.53 -1.69
C MET A 135 -0.83 13.20 -1.95
N ARG A 136 0.17 12.93 -1.12
CA ARG A 136 1.52 13.47 -1.30
C ARG A 136 2.17 12.90 -2.56
N ILE A 137 2.07 11.60 -2.78
CA ILE A 137 2.62 10.94 -3.96
C ILE A 137 1.91 11.46 -5.22
N ARG A 138 0.60 11.65 -5.16
CA ARG A 138 -0.15 12.23 -6.27
C ARG A 138 0.41 13.60 -6.67
N GLU A 139 0.71 14.45 -5.70
CA GLU A 139 1.30 15.75 -5.97
C GLU A 139 2.68 15.63 -6.60
N GLU A 140 3.53 14.73 -6.09
CA GLU A 140 4.85 14.48 -6.66
C GLU A 140 4.75 13.99 -8.11
N VAL A 141 3.82 13.06 -8.38
CA VAL A 141 3.57 12.53 -9.72
C VAL A 141 3.09 13.63 -10.67
N ARG A 142 2.20 14.48 -10.19
CA ARG A 142 1.69 15.61 -10.97
C ARG A 142 2.82 16.55 -11.38
N ASN A 143 3.71 16.85 -10.46
CA ASN A 143 4.85 17.73 -10.72
C ASN A 143 5.84 17.14 -11.72
N GLU A 144 6.01 15.81 -11.72
CA GLU A 144 6.87 15.13 -12.68
C GLU A 144 6.32 15.20 -14.12
N VAL A 145 5.01 15.27 -14.26
CA VAL A 145 4.35 15.33 -15.58
C VAL A 145 4.48 16.75 -16.17
N MET A 146 4.60 17.72 -15.30
CA MET A 146 4.75 19.11 -15.69
C MET A 146 6.24 19.46 -15.84
#